data_737951496c3f1e041bc78052033ec0bd
#
_entry.id   737951496c3f1e041bc78052033ec0bd
#
_cell.length_a   1.000
_cell.length_b   1.000
_cell.length_c   1.000
_cell.angle_alpha   90.00
_cell.angle_beta   90.00
_cell.angle_gamma   90.00
#
_symmetry.space_group_name_H-M   'P 1'
#
loop_
_entity.id
_entity.type
_entity.pdbx_description
1 polymer ?
#
loop_
_entity_poly.entity_id
_entity_poly.type
_entity_poly.pdbx_seq_one_letter_code
_entity_poly.pdbx_strand_id
1 'polypeptide(L)'
;VSTAGGHDAFGHTLLGGVVPVLAQRLRTTLQLPCHWAVLDYLQRAARHLASQTDVQQAYAVGKAAVEFAVQGHTAVMATIVRVSDQPYTWTIGLAPLEEVANQEKHMPRAFISADGFHITPACRTYLTPLIQGEAYPPFKDGLPEYVTLTNRAVPKKLHTDFTL
;
A
#
# COMPACT_ATOMS: atom_id res chain seq x y z
N VAL A 1 -3.81 -8.45 20.78
CA VAL A 1 -4.46 -8.50 19.45
C VAL A 1 -5.48 -9.61 19.51
N SER A 2 -6.78 -9.32 19.36
CA SER A 2 -7.78 -10.38 19.30
C SER A 2 -7.60 -11.08 17.94
N THR A 3 -7.42 -12.39 17.96
CA THR A 3 -7.53 -13.20 16.77
C THR A 3 -9.00 -13.25 16.38
N ALA A 4 -9.34 -12.79 15.20
CA ALA A 4 -10.72 -12.86 14.68
C ALA A 4 -11.10 -14.31 14.29
N GLY A 5 -10.34 -15.32 14.75
CA GLY A 5 -10.66 -16.73 14.71
C GLY A 5 -10.80 -17.31 13.31
N GLY A 6 -9.78 -17.17 12.47
CA GLY A 6 -9.77 -17.83 11.17
C GLY A 6 -8.40 -17.70 10.49
N HIS A 7 -8.18 -18.50 9.46
CA HIS A 7 -7.03 -18.40 8.58
C HIS A 7 -7.55 -18.08 7.16
N ASP A 8 -6.76 -17.35 6.38
CA ASP A 8 -7.05 -17.17 4.96
C ASP A 8 -6.72 -18.48 4.18
N ALA A 9 -6.97 -18.44 2.86
CA ALA A 9 -6.70 -19.61 2.00
C ALA A 9 -5.20 -20.00 1.94
N PHE A 10 -4.31 -19.16 2.44
CA PHE A 10 -2.86 -19.39 2.48
C PHE A 10 -2.36 -19.76 3.88
N GLY A 11 -3.26 -19.90 4.86
CA GLY A 11 -2.91 -20.26 6.22
C GLY A 11 -2.51 -19.10 7.13
N HIS A 12 -2.61 -17.84 6.69
CA HIS A 12 -2.31 -16.68 7.52
C HIS A 12 -3.42 -16.45 8.53
N THR A 13 -3.04 -16.17 9.77
CA THR A 13 -4.00 -15.84 10.82
C THR A 13 -4.69 -14.51 10.53
N LEU A 14 -6.02 -14.50 10.47
CA LEU A 14 -6.80 -13.29 10.35
C LEU A 14 -6.71 -12.51 11.68
N LEU A 15 -6.00 -11.40 11.65
CA LEU A 15 -5.81 -10.53 12.81
C LEU A 15 -6.99 -9.60 12.98
N GLY A 16 -7.60 -9.59 14.15
CA GLY A 16 -8.56 -8.56 14.56
C GLY A 16 -7.88 -7.21 14.77
N GLY A 17 -8.60 -6.12 14.54
CA GLY A 17 -8.09 -4.77 14.76
C GLY A 17 -7.79 -4.48 16.25
N VAL A 18 -6.82 -3.62 16.51
CA VAL A 18 -6.47 -3.15 17.87
C VAL A 18 -7.55 -2.22 18.43
N VAL A 19 -8.19 -1.42 17.57
CA VAL A 19 -9.13 -0.37 17.99
C VAL A 19 -10.36 -0.91 18.73
N PRO A 20 -11.05 -1.98 18.27
CA PRO A 20 -12.15 -2.56 19.04
C PRO A 20 -11.74 -3.04 20.44
N VAL A 21 -10.55 -3.63 20.57
CA VAL A 21 -10.01 -4.13 21.83
C VAL A 21 -9.75 -2.96 22.79
N LEU A 22 -9.14 -1.88 22.31
CA LEU A 22 -8.90 -0.67 23.09
C LEU A 22 -10.22 0.00 23.51
N ALA A 23 -11.17 0.12 22.58
CA ALA A 23 -12.49 0.69 22.88
C ALA A 23 -13.23 -0.10 23.94
N GLN A 24 -13.19 -1.43 23.86
CA GLN A 24 -13.80 -2.28 24.88
C GLN A 24 -13.11 -2.10 26.24
N ARG A 25 -11.78 -2.07 26.27
CA ARG A 25 -11.03 -1.87 27.51
C ARG A 25 -11.33 -0.51 28.16
N LEU A 26 -11.41 0.56 27.36
CA LEU A 26 -11.77 1.88 27.85
C LEU A 26 -13.19 1.91 28.42
N ARG A 27 -14.17 1.32 27.74
CA ARG A 27 -15.54 1.22 28.21
C ARG A 27 -15.64 0.51 29.58
N THR A 28 -14.96 -0.63 29.70
CA THR A 28 -15.02 -1.43 30.93
C THR A 28 -14.25 -0.83 32.09
N THR A 29 -13.13 -0.13 31.81
CA THR A 29 -12.28 0.44 32.86
C THR A 29 -12.78 1.80 33.32
N LEU A 30 -13.19 2.67 32.39
CA LEU A 30 -13.58 4.05 32.69
C LEU A 30 -15.09 4.25 32.78
N GLN A 31 -15.90 3.25 32.41
CA GLN A 31 -17.38 3.33 32.40
C GLN A 31 -17.89 4.52 31.55
N LEU A 32 -17.15 4.92 30.53
CA LEU A 32 -17.48 6.03 29.65
C LEU A 32 -17.92 5.53 28.25
N PRO A 33 -18.85 6.24 27.59
CA PRO A 33 -19.13 6.00 26.20
C PRO A 33 -17.86 6.16 25.37
N CYS A 34 -17.61 5.22 24.48
CA CYS A 34 -16.46 5.25 23.61
C CYS A 34 -16.91 5.02 22.15
N HIS A 35 -16.64 5.98 21.29
CA HIS A 35 -16.86 5.88 19.86
C HIS A 35 -15.51 5.74 19.18
N TRP A 36 -15.46 4.95 18.12
CA TRP A 36 -14.24 4.74 17.36
C TRP A 36 -14.54 4.56 15.88
N ALA A 37 -13.56 4.89 15.07
CA ALA A 37 -13.57 4.65 13.63
C ALA A 37 -12.19 4.18 13.18
N VAL A 38 -12.15 3.34 12.16
CA VAL A 38 -10.94 2.91 11.48
C VAL A 38 -11.01 3.40 10.04
N LEU A 39 -9.98 4.09 9.58
CA LEU A 39 -9.92 4.57 8.19
C LEU A 39 -9.88 3.43 7.18
N ASP A 40 -9.31 2.28 7.59
CA ASP A 40 -9.19 1.08 6.78
C ASP A 40 -8.63 1.39 5.37
N TYR A 41 -9.30 0.96 4.31
CA TYR A 41 -8.86 1.23 2.94
C TYR A 41 -9.01 2.69 2.49
N LEU A 42 -9.70 3.55 3.23
CA LEU A 42 -9.80 4.97 2.89
C LEU A 42 -8.42 5.62 2.74
N GLN A 43 -7.46 5.27 3.59
CA GLN A 43 -6.08 5.77 3.51
C GLN A 43 -5.36 5.34 2.22
N ARG A 44 -5.79 4.27 1.56
CA ARG A 44 -5.22 3.75 0.31
C ARG A 44 -6.02 4.17 -0.91
N ALA A 45 -7.32 4.37 -0.75
CA ALA A 45 -8.25 4.66 -1.84
C ALA A 45 -8.51 6.15 -2.04
N ALA A 46 -8.06 7.01 -1.12
CA ALA A 46 -8.28 8.45 -1.17
C ALA A 46 -7.35 9.15 -2.18
N ARG A 47 -7.55 8.91 -3.47
CA ARG A 47 -6.73 9.45 -4.56
C ARG A 47 -6.60 10.98 -4.51
N HIS A 48 -7.57 11.69 -3.99
CA HIS A 48 -7.57 13.13 -3.84
C HIS A 48 -6.63 13.64 -2.72
N LEU A 49 -6.12 12.75 -1.87
CA LEU A 49 -5.13 13.05 -0.83
C LEU A 49 -3.72 12.55 -1.18
N ALA A 50 -3.55 11.91 -2.34
CA ALA A 50 -2.25 11.40 -2.75
C ALA A 50 -1.28 12.55 -3.07
N SER A 51 -0.03 12.44 -2.64
CA SER A 51 1.02 13.40 -3.00
C SER A 51 1.42 13.26 -4.47
N GLN A 52 2.00 14.31 -5.03
CA GLN A 52 2.54 14.28 -6.38
C GLN A 52 3.63 13.21 -6.53
N THR A 53 4.50 13.09 -5.53
CA THR A 53 5.57 12.06 -5.51
C THR A 53 4.98 10.66 -5.55
N ASP A 54 3.98 10.37 -4.71
CA ASP A 54 3.36 9.04 -4.64
C ASP A 54 2.68 8.67 -5.97
N VAL A 55 1.95 9.61 -6.57
CA VAL A 55 1.29 9.40 -7.87
C VAL A 55 2.28 9.14 -8.99
N GLN A 56 3.38 9.90 -9.04
CA GLN A 56 4.43 9.70 -10.04
C GLN A 56 5.11 8.34 -9.89
N GLN A 57 5.41 7.95 -8.67
CA GLN A 57 6.02 6.66 -8.38
C GLN A 57 5.08 5.50 -8.69
N ALA A 58 3.82 5.59 -8.29
CA ALA A 58 2.80 4.59 -8.59
C ALA A 58 2.63 4.39 -10.11
N TYR A 59 2.57 5.50 -10.86
CA TYR A 59 2.52 5.44 -12.32
C TYR A 59 3.77 4.77 -12.91
N ALA A 60 4.95 5.15 -12.44
CA ALA A 60 6.22 4.64 -12.96
C ALA A 60 6.39 3.13 -12.73
N VAL A 61 6.04 2.61 -11.54
CA VAL A 61 6.11 1.15 -11.29
C VAL A 61 5.08 0.40 -12.11
N GLY A 62 3.87 0.94 -12.28
CA GLY A 62 2.85 0.33 -13.13
C GLY A 62 3.30 0.23 -14.60
N LYS A 63 3.87 1.32 -15.14
CA LYS A 63 4.45 1.35 -16.49
C LYS A 63 5.59 0.34 -16.61
N ALA A 64 6.54 0.36 -15.68
CA ALA A 64 7.69 -0.53 -15.70
C ALA A 64 7.29 -2.01 -15.60
N ALA A 65 6.26 -2.35 -14.84
CA ALA A 65 5.77 -3.72 -14.76
C ALA A 65 5.30 -4.25 -16.13
N VAL A 66 4.62 -3.40 -16.92
CA VAL A 66 4.22 -3.75 -18.30
C VAL A 66 5.45 -3.87 -19.20
N GLU A 67 6.39 -2.94 -19.11
CA GLU A 67 7.62 -2.97 -19.90
C GLU A 67 8.45 -4.22 -19.61
N PHE A 68 8.60 -4.62 -18.35
CA PHE A 68 9.27 -5.85 -17.96
C PHE A 68 8.56 -7.10 -18.50
N ALA A 69 7.23 -7.14 -18.43
CA ALA A 69 6.46 -8.24 -19.00
C ALA A 69 6.64 -8.37 -20.50
N VAL A 70 6.65 -7.25 -21.23
CA VAL A 70 6.90 -7.23 -22.69
C VAL A 70 8.33 -7.67 -23.03
N GLN A 71 9.31 -7.35 -22.18
CA GLN A 71 10.70 -7.80 -22.32
C GLN A 71 10.90 -9.27 -21.94
N GLY A 72 9.87 -9.95 -21.47
CA GLY A 72 9.91 -11.38 -21.12
C GLY A 72 10.35 -11.67 -19.68
N HIS A 73 10.45 -10.65 -18.82
CA HIS A 73 10.68 -10.89 -17.39
C HIS A 73 9.45 -11.54 -16.76
N THR A 74 9.68 -12.60 -15.97
CA THR A 74 8.66 -13.33 -15.23
C THR A 74 9.06 -13.46 -13.76
N ALA A 75 8.10 -13.64 -12.88
CA ALA A 75 8.34 -13.77 -11.43
C ALA A 75 9.14 -12.60 -10.83
N VAL A 76 8.87 -11.38 -11.29
CA VAL A 76 9.55 -10.16 -10.82
C VAL A 76 8.54 -9.10 -10.39
N MET A 77 8.99 -8.20 -9.53
CA MET A 77 8.25 -7.02 -9.09
C MET A 77 9.03 -5.75 -9.47
N ALA A 78 8.34 -4.79 -10.10
CA ALA A 78 8.90 -3.45 -10.26
C ALA A 78 8.95 -2.74 -8.89
N THR A 79 10.09 -2.11 -8.59
CA THR A 79 10.35 -1.47 -7.31
C THR A 79 10.77 -0.02 -7.46
N ILE A 80 10.55 0.78 -6.42
CA ILE A 80 11.13 2.12 -6.29
C ILE A 80 12.45 1.98 -5.53
N VAL A 81 13.55 2.33 -6.18
CA VAL A 81 14.87 2.38 -5.58
C VAL A 81 15.18 3.83 -5.23
N ARG A 82 15.30 4.14 -3.95
CA ARG A 82 15.70 5.45 -3.45
C ARG A 82 17.19 5.63 -3.66
N VAL A 83 17.57 6.65 -4.42
CA VAL A 83 18.99 6.92 -4.77
C VAL A 83 19.58 7.97 -3.85
N SER A 84 18.84 9.03 -3.51
CA SER A 84 19.30 10.14 -2.68
C SER A 84 18.16 10.73 -1.87
N ASP A 85 18.48 11.28 -0.70
CA ASP A 85 17.53 11.99 0.18
C ASP A 85 17.47 13.49 -0.13
N GLN A 86 18.61 14.12 -0.48
CA GLN A 86 18.72 15.55 -0.71
C GLN A 86 19.68 15.86 -1.87
N PRO A 87 19.16 16.23 -3.06
CA PRO A 87 17.75 16.21 -3.42
C PRO A 87 17.19 14.77 -3.45
N TYR A 88 15.90 14.61 -3.18
CA TYR A 88 15.27 13.30 -3.29
C TYR A 88 15.26 12.84 -4.74
N THR A 89 15.91 11.71 -4.98
CA THR A 89 15.93 11.07 -6.29
C THR A 89 15.65 9.58 -6.15
N TRP A 90 15.03 9.02 -7.17
CA TRP A 90 14.67 7.60 -7.20
C TRP A 90 14.73 7.07 -8.63
N THR A 91 14.80 5.76 -8.76
CA THR A 91 14.75 5.04 -10.03
C THR A 91 13.90 3.80 -9.90
N ILE A 92 13.55 3.19 -11.03
CA ILE A 92 12.90 1.89 -11.05
C ILE A 92 13.93 0.79 -10.95
N GLY A 93 13.65 -0.17 -10.08
CA GLY A 93 14.38 -1.41 -9.94
C GLY A 93 13.51 -2.62 -10.25
N LEU A 94 14.12 -3.78 -10.20
CA LEU A 94 13.49 -5.07 -10.40
C LEU A 94 13.90 -5.98 -9.24
N ALA A 95 12.94 -6.63 -8.60
CA ALA A 95 13.18 -7.60 -7.53
C ALA A 95 12.55 -8.95 -7.90
N PRO A 96 13.25 -10.08 -7.68
CA PRO A 96 12.64 -11.40 -7.79
C PRO A 96 11.49 -11.56 -6.79
N LEU A 97 10.38 -12.16 -7.21
CA LEU A 97 9.22 -12.35 -6.31
C LEU A 97 9.54 -13.27 -5.13
N GLU A 98 10.45 -14.22 -5.29
CA GLU A 98 10.89 -15.12 -4.21
C GLU A 98 11.59 -14.40 -3.06
N GLU A 99 12.21 -13.25 -3.32
CA GLU A 99 12.84 -12.42 -2.30
C GLU A 99 11.84 -11.50 -1.57
N VAL A 100 10.64 -11.36 -2.10
CA VAL A 100 9.62 -10.42 -1.59
C VAL A 100 8.41 -11.16 -1.02
N ALA A 101 7.97 -12.21 -1.69
CA ALA A 101 6.78 -12.97 -1.29
C ALA A 101 6.97 -13.62 0.09
N ASN A 102 5.96 -13.49 0.95
CA ASN A 102 5.95 -14.03 2.32
C ASN A 102 7.10 -13.50 3.21
N GLN A 103 7.69 -12.37 2.85
CA GLN A 103 8.70 -11.67 3.66
C GLN A 103 8.06 -10.48 4.36
N GLU A 104 8.27 -10.35 5.67
CA GLU A 104 7.86 -9.19 6.44
C GLU A 104 8.99 -8.17 6.54
N LYS A 105 8.71 -6.95 6.06
CA LYS A 105 9.61 -5.82 6.26
C LYS A 105 9.08 -4.95 7.40
N HIS A 106 9.69 -5.07 8.55
CA HIS A 106 9.32 -4.26 9.70
C HIS A 106 9.80 -2.81 9.57
N MET A 107 9.09 -1.90 10.26
CA MET A 107 9.53 -0.52 10.43
C MET A 107 10.87 -0.50 11.19
N PRO A 108 11.91 0.18 10.68
CA PRO A 108 13.19 0.26 11.39
C PRO A 108 13.02 0.83 12.79
N ARG A 109 13.61 0.19 13.80
CA ARG A 109 13.50 0.67 15.19
C ARG A 109 14.04 2.10 15.36
N ALA A 110 15.03 2.48 14.55
CA ALA A 110 15.58 3.85 14.50
C ALA A 110 14.56 4.92 14.07
N PHE A 111 13.42 4.53 13.50
CA PHE A 111 12.35 5.44 13.10
C PHE A 111 11.37 5.76 14.24
N ILE A 112 11.42 4.99 15.32
CA ILE A 112 10.52 5.11 16.47
C ILE A 112 11.31 5.74 17.62
N SER A 113 10.75 6.78 18.26
CA SER A 113 11.34 7.43 19.45
C SER A 113 11.55 6.44 20.60
N ALA A 114 12.39 6.81 21.55
CA ALA A 114 12.71 5.95 22.69
C ALA A 114 11.48 5.62 23.55
N ASP A 115 10.56 6.59 23.69
CA ASP A 115 9.29 6.44 24.41
C ASP A 115 8.24 5.62 23.63
N GLY A 116 8.46 5.35 22.36
CA GLY A 116 7.57 4.55 21.49
C GLY A 116 6.36 5.30 20.92
N PHE A 117 6.19 6.59 21.19
CA PHE A 117 4.99 7.35 20.82
C PHE A 117 5.18 8.28 19.62
N HIS A 118 6.43 8.55 19.21
CA HIS A 118 6.75 9.52 18.19
C HIS A 118 7.70 8.94 17.13
N ILE A 119 7.78 9.62 16.00
CA ILE A 119 8.78 9.34 14.97
C ILE A 119 10.06 10.16 15.22
N THR A 120 11.19 9.57 14.84
CA THR A 120 12.49 10.23 14.95
C THR A 120 12.73 11.20 13.78
N PRO A 121 13.76 12.10 13.87
CA PRO A 121 14.20 12.88 12.73
C PRO A 121 14.57 12.03 11.50
N ALA A 122 15.16 10.86 11.68
CA ALA A 122 15.48 9.92 10.59
C ALA A 122 14.21 9.46 9.84
N CYS A 123 13.15 9.12 10.56
CA CYS A 123 11.87 8.81 9.96
C CYS A 123 11.28 10.00 9.20
N ARG A 124 11.35 11.19 9.76
CA ARG A 124 10.89 12.43 9.13
C ARG A 124 11.64 12.70 7.82
N THR A 125 12.97 12.58 7.83
CA THR A 125 13.80 12.72 6.62
C THR A 125 13.39 11.72 5.53
N TYR A 126 13.10 10.48 5.94
CA TYR A 126 12.62 9.47 5.01
C TYR A 126 11.24 9.80 4.41
N LEU A 127 10.28 10.25 5.24
CA LEU A 127 8.90 10.47 4.82
C LEU A 127 8.68 11.79 4.08
N THR A 128 9.41 12.86 4.45
CA THR A 128 9.15 14.21 3.94
C THR A 128 9.08 14.29 2.42
N PRO A 129 10.00 13.72 1.63
CA PRO A 129 9.91 13.81 0.17
C PRO A 129 8.75 13.00 -0.42
N LEU A 130 8.27 11.98 0.28
CA LEU A 130 7.18 11.12 -0.19
C LEU A 130 5.80 11.78 -0.12
N ILE A 131 5.65 12.80 0.73
CA ILE A 131 4.40 13.56 0.91
C ILE A 131 4.43 14.92 0.18
N GLN A 132 5.36 15.12 -0.74
CA GLN A 132 5.52 16.40 -1.43
C GLN A 132 4.63 16.50 -2.67
N GLY A 133 4.16 17.75 -2.89
CA GLY A 133 3.37 18.13 -4.05
C GLY A 133 1.92 17.67 -3.99
N GLU A 134 1.09 18.33 -4.76
CA GLU A 134 -0.35 18.06 -4.86
C GLU A 134 -0.67 17.43 -6.21
N ALA A 135 -1.52 16.41 -6.21
CA ALA A 135 -1.92 15.69 -7.41
C ALA A 135 -3.41 15.36 -7.39
N TYR A 136 -4.24 16.38 -7.57
CA TYR A 136 -5.68 16.19 -7.65
C TYR A 136 -6.06 15.44 -8.94
N PRO A 137 -6.97 14.46 -8.87
CA PRO A 137 -7.54 13.87 -10.08
C PRO A 137 -8.39 14.91 -10.81
N PRO A 138 -8.57 14.80 -12.13
CA PRO A 138 -9.57 15.63 -12.83
C PRO A 138 -10.97 15.29 -12.33
N PHE A 139 -11.83 16.30 -12.29
CA PHE A 139 -13.23 16.16 -11.89
C PHE A 139 -14.14 16.57 -13.05
N LYS A 140 -15.24 15.87 -13.20
CA LYS A 140 -16.34 16.19 -14.10
C LYS A 140 -17.66 16.03 -13.37
N ASP A 141 -18.49 17.06 -13.43
CA ASP A 141 -19.81 17.10 -12.80
C ASP A 141 -19.80 16.69 -11.31
N GLY A 142 -18.75 17.09 -10.57
CA GLY A 142 -18.60 16.82 -9.15
C GLY A 142 -18.03 15.44 -8.80
N LEU A 143 -17.70 14.61 -9.79
CA LEU A 143 -17.10 13.29 -9.60
C LEU A 143 -15.66 13.23 -10.15
N PRO A 144 -14.75 12.48 -9.51
CA PRO A 144 -13.44 12.25 -10.08
C PRO A 144 -13.55 11.52 -11.43
N GLU A 145 -12.85 12.03 -12.43
CA GLU A 145 -12.79 11.42 -13.76
C GLU A 145 -11.61 10.45 -13.82
N TYR A 146 -11.92 9.16 -13.79
CA TYR A 146 -10.92 8.11 -13.88
C TYR A 146 -10.85 7.53 -15.30
N VAL A 147 -9.68 7.05 -15.67
CA VAL A 147 -9.49 6.35 -16.94
C VAL A 147 -10.33 5.06 -16.94
N THR A 148 -11.17 4.93 -17.96
CA THR A 148 -11.93 3.71 -18.20
C THR A 148 -11.25 2.92 -19.30
N LEU A 149 -10.76 1.72 -18.99
CA LEU A 149 -10.14 0.83 -19.96
C LEU A 149 -11.19 -0.05 -20.62
N THR A 150 -11.10 -0.17 -21.94
CA THR A 150 -11.94 -1.09 -22.71
C THR A 150 -11.46 -2.53 -22.53
N ASN A 151 -12.28 -3.38 -21.95
CA ASN A 151 -12.03 -4.81 -21.90
C ASN A 151 -12.21 -5.41 -23.30
N ARG A 152 -11.13 -5.90 -23.90
CA ARG A 152 -11.17 -6.61 -25.18
C ARG A 152 -10.95 -8.09 -24.93
N ALA A 153 -11.93 -8.90 -25.29
CA ALA A 153 -11.75 -10.34 -25.29
C ALA A 153 -10.69 -10.72 -26.32
N VAL A 154 -9.71 -11.49 -25.91
CA VAL A 154 -8.73 -12.08 -26.83
C VAL A 154 -9.23 -13.43 -27.35
N PRO A 155 -8.87 -13.86 -28.57
CA PRO A 155 -9.21 -15.18 -29.05
C PRO A 155 -8.73 -16.28 -28.06
N LYS A 156 -9.60 -17.24 -27.78
CA LYS A 156 -9.27 -18.39 -26.94
C LYS A 156 -8.12 -19.17 -27.58
N LYS A 157 -7.00 -19.29 -26.87
CA LYS A 157 -5.80 -20.02 -27.35
C LYS A 157 -5.71 -21.44 -26.77
N LEU A 158 -6.34 -21.68 -25.63
CA LEU A 158 -6.39 -22.99 -25.02
C LEU A 158 -7.63 -23.75 -25.56
N HIS A 159 -7.43 -25.00 -25.94
CA HIS A 159 -8.49 -25.84 -26.49
C HIS A 159 -9.34 -26.51 -25.41
N THR A 160 -8.86 -26.55 -24.18
CA THR A 160 -9.57 -27.13 -23.04
C THR A 160 -10.28 -26.04 -22.24
N ASP A 161 -11.51 -26.33 -21.79
CA ASP A 161 -12.18 -25.46 -20.84
C ASP A 161 -11.52 -25.61 -19.47
N PHE A 162 -11.29 -24.49 -18.83
CA PHE A 162 -10.84 -24.48 -17.43
C PHE A 162 -12.05 -24.80 -16.56
N THR A 163 -12.00 -25.93 -15.89
CA THR A 163 -12.95 -26.31 -14.83
C THR A 163 -12.30 -26.07 -13.48
N LEU A 164 -12.96 -25.24 -12.66
CA LEU A 164 -12.60 -25.02 -11.25
C LEU A 164 -12.90 -26.26 -10.43
#